data_c38e81259e1f073c723cc1ff5cf55dd2
#
_entry.id   c38e81259e1f073c723cc1ff5cf55dd2
#
_cell.length_a   1.000
_cell.length_b   1.000
_cell.length_c   1.000
_cell.angle_alpha   90.00
_cell.angle_beta   90.00
_cell.angle_gamma   90.00
#
_symmetry.space_group_name_H-M   'P 1'
#
loop_
_entity.id
_entity.type
_entity.pdbx_description
1 polymer ?
#
loop_
_entity_poly.entity_id
_entity_poly.type
_entity_poly.pdbx_seq_one_letter_code
_entity_poly.pdbx_strand_id
1 'polypeptide(L)'
;KYKIKINKLKNTVTVYEKNGGRYEPYKAFVCSVGQATPTGSFRIYQKHRWRALVQSTYGQYCSRFVGSILFHSVCYHRPDPATLFNEEFNKLGTTASHGCIRLTVQDAKWIYDHCPMGTQVIVYESKKPGPLGKPDTIKVPKGIGYDPTDKWSARNPYNKKKPKITGAKDRTISYGDTA
;
A
#
# COMPACT_ATOMS: atom_id res chain seq x y z
N LYS A 1 4.25 8.52 16.62
CA LYS A 1 3.03 9.24 16.27
C LYS A 1 1.98 8.32 15.64
N TYR A 2 2.39 7.36 14.84
CA TYR A 2 1.50 6.42 14.17
C TYR A 2 1.77 4.99 14.59
N LYS A 3 0.74 4.15 14.47
CA LYS A 3 0.80 2.69 14.60
C LYS A 3 0.03 2.11 13.42
N ILE A 4 0.56 1.03 12.83
CA ILE A 4 -0.04 0.39 11.67
C ILE A 4 -0.52 -1.01 12.07
N LYS A 5 -1.75 -1.34 11.70
CA LYS A 5 -2.28 -2.69 11.84
C LYS A 5 -2.68 -3.25 10.48
N ILE A 6 -2.26 -4.47 10.21
CA ILE A 6 -2.55 -5.17 8.95
C ILE A 6 -3.46 -6.34 9.27
N ASN A 7 -4.68 -6.31 8.75
CA ASN A 7 -5.59 -7.45 8.81
C ASN A 7 -5.33 -8.36 7.61
N LYS A 8 -4.68 -9.48 7.88
CA LYS A 8 -4.25 -10.42 6.86
C LYS A 8 -5.44 -11.12 6.16
N LEU A 9 -6.52 -11.38 6.86
CA LEU A 9 -7.70 -12.04 6.27
C LEU A 9 -8.47 -11.12 5.32
N LYS A 10 -8.45 -9.82 5.59
CA LYS A 10 -9.26 -8.85 4.83
C LYS A 10 -8.44 -7.92 3.95
N ASN A 11 -7.12 -8.16 3.82
CA ASN A 11 -6.25 -7.35 2.99
C ASN A 11 -6.46 -5.84 3.22
N THR A 12 -6.49 -5.45 4.50
CA THR A 12 -6.77 -4.09 4.93
C THR A 12 -5.72 -3.62 5.92
N VAL A 13 -5.15 -2.45 5.65
CA VAL A 13 -4.25 -1.74 6.57
C VAL A 13 -5.04 -0.65 7.26
N THR A 14 -4.94 -0.55 8.57
CA THR A 14 -5.48 0.57 9.34
C THR A 14 -4.32 1.29 10.02
N VAL A 15 -4.22 2.59 9.78
CA VAL A 15 -3.26 3.46 10.46
C VAL A 15 -3.96 4.13 11.62
N TYR A 16 -3.32 4.09 12.77
CA TYR A 16 -3.79 4.76 13.99
C TYR A 16 -2.88 5.93 14.29
N GLU A 17 -3.47 7.05 14.68
CA GLU A 17 -2.75 8.24 15.09
C GLU A 17 -2.86 8.42 16.60
N LYS A 18 -1.74 8.78 17.23
CA LYS A 18 -1.71 9.01 18.66
C LYS A 18 -2.24 10.41 18.99
N ASN A 19 -3.31 10.45 19.76
CA ASN A 19 -3.93 11.68 20.27
C ASN A 19 -4.03 11.61 21.79
N GLY A 20 -3.29 12.45 22.49
CA GLY A 20 -3.37 12.56 23.95
C GLY A 20 -3.15 11.25 24.71
N GLY A 21 -2.21 10.44 24.26
CA GLY A 21 -1.90 9.13 24.88
C GLY A 21 -2.74 7.96 24.38
N ARG A 22 -3.72 8.20 23.50
CA ARG A 22 -4.56 7.18 22.89
C ARG A 22 -4.29 7.08 21.41
N TYR A 23 -4.36 5.87 20.86
CA TYR A 23 -4.33 5.65 19.42
C TYR A 23 -5.75 5.56 18.88
N GLU A 24 -6.03 6.38 17.87
CA GLU A 24 -7.34 6.45 17.22
C GLU A 24 -7.23 6.10 15.75
N PRO A 25 -8.23 5.41 15.16
CA PRO A 25 -8.22 5.11 13.73
C PRO A 25 -8.12 6.40 12.92
N TYR A 26 -7.21 6.43 11.95
CA TYR A 26 -6.92 7.63 11.18
C TYR A 26 -7.07 7.41 9.67
N LYS A 27 -6.50 6.33 9.13
CA LYS A 27 -6.54 6.01 7.71
C LYS A 27 -6.76 4.51 7.51
N ALA A 28 -7.38 4.14 6.41
CA ALA A 28 -7.46 2.77 5.96
C ALA A 28 -6.95 2.66 4.53
N PHE A 29 -6.20 1.60 4.25
CA PHE A 29 -5.66 1.29 2.92
C PHE A 29 -6.09 -0.11 2.51
N VAL A 30 -6.45 -0.27 1.25
CA VAL A 30 -6.58 -1.60 0.66
C VAL A 30 -5.19 -2.11 0.31
N CYS A 31 -4.93 -3.38 0.56
CA CYS A 31 -3.62 -3.97 0.29
C CYS A 31 -3.74 -5.38 -0.30
N SER A 32 -2.62 -5.95 -0.66
CA SER A 32 -2.48 -7.37 -0.92
C SER A 32 -1.39 -7.92 -0.01
N VAL A 33 -1.75 -8.87 0.84
CA VAL A 33 -0.80 -9.63 1.65
C VAL A 33 -0.45 -10.94 0.94
N GLY A 34 0.45 -11.71 1.51
CA GLY A 34 0.78 -13.05 1.07
C GLY A 34 0.49 -14.10 2.13
N GLN A 35 0.49 -15.37 1.75
CA GLN A 35 0.34 -16.45 2.73
C GLN A 35 1.50 -16.45 3.71
N ALA A 36 2.71 -16.09 3.27
CA ALA A 36 3.90 -16.05 4.10
C ALA A 36 3.99 -14.79 4.99
N THR A 37 3.04 -13.85 4.89
CA THR A 37 3.01 -12.69 5.77
C THR A 37 2.82 -13.17 7.22
N PRO A 38 3.79 -12.94 8.12
CA PRO A 38 3.68 -13.45 9.49
C PRO A 38 2.76 -12.58 10.34
N THR A 39 2.00 -13.20 11.24
CA THR A 39 1.28 -12.46 12.29
C THR A 39 2.24 -12.11 13.43
N GLY A 40 1.96 -11.04 14.13
CA GLY A 40 2.77 -10.60 15.27
C GLY A 40 2.94 -9.10 15.33
N SER A 41 3.87 -8.67 16.17
CA SER A 41 4.21 -7.26 16.38
C SER A 41 5.64 -7.01 15.93
N PHE A 42 5.80 -6.03 15.05
CA PHE A 42 7.06 -5.70 14.41
C PHE A 42 7.27 -4.19 14.41
N ARG A 43 8.42 -3.74 13.90
CA ARG A 43 8.73 -2.31 13.74
C ARG A 43 9.39 -2.07 12.39
N ILE A 44 9.09 -0.93 11.77
CA ILE A 44 9.80 -0.49 10.57
C ILE A 44 11.26 -0.24 10.92
N TYR A 45 12.18 -0.81 10.15
CA TYR A 45 13.62 -0.67 10.45
C TYR A 45 14.48 -0.39 9.22
N GLN A 46 13.91 -0.33 8.02
CA GLN A 46 14.66 -0.03 6.80
C GLN A 46 13.72 0.52 5.74
N LYS A 47 14.21 1.45 4.93
CA LYS A 47 13.43 2.04 3.83
C LYS A 47 14.25 2.09 2.55
N HIS A 48 13.57 1.94 1.42
CA HIS A 48 14.15 2.06 0.08
C HIS A 48 13.20 2.82 -0.82
N ARG A 49 13.72 3.77 -1.59
CA ARG A 49 12.90 4.49 -2.58
C ARG A 49 12.44 3.55 -3.69
N TRP A 50 13.36 2.73 -4.21
CA TRP A 50 13.13 1.62 -5.12
C TRP A 50 13.88 0.41 -4.61
N ARG A 51 13.32 -0.78 -4.80
CA ARG A 51 13.99 -2.03 -4.44
C ARG A 51 13.64 -3.15 -5.42
N ALA A 52 14.64 -3.93 -5.77
CA ALA A 52 14.44 -5.19 -6.48
C ALA A 52 13.70 -6.18 -5.57
N LEU A 53 12.69 -6.80 -6.12
CA LEU A 53 11.86 -7.81 -5.46
C LEU A 53 12.05 -9.17 -6.12
N VAL A 54 11.26 -10.17 -5.71
CA VAL A 54 11.31 -11.50 -6.32
C VAL A 54 10.90 -11.45 -7.79
N GLN A 55 11.35 -12.45 -8.57
CA GLN A 55 10.99 -12.63 -9.98
C GLN A 55 11.34 -11.42 -10.87
N SER A 56 12.47 -10.78 -10.58
CA SER A 56 12.96 -9.63 -11.36
C SER A 56 11.97 -8.48 -11.47
N THR A 57 11.21 -8.24 -10.40
CA THR A 57 10.30 -7.12 -10.28
C THR A 57 10.86 -6.06 -9.34
N TYR A 58 10.23 -4.88 -9.32
CA TYR A 58 10.65 -3.75 -8.50
C TYR A 58 9.46 -3.11 -7.80
N GLY A 59 9.68 -2.60 -6.60
CA GLY A 59 8.70 -1.82 -5.87
C GLY A 59 9.26 -0.47 -5.48
N GLN A 60 8.39 0.52 -5.34
CA GLN A 60 8.80 1.83 -4.85
C GLN A 60 8.20 2.12 -3.48
N TYR A 61 8.81 3.09 -2.77
CA TYR A 61 8.41 3.49 -1.42
C TYR A 61 8.32 2.30 -0.46
N CYS A 62 9.44 1.61 -0.32
CA CYS A 62 9.52 0.39 0.47
C CYS A 62 9.83 0.68 1.94
N SER A 63 9.08 0.07 2.85
CA SER A 63 9.31 0.14 4.29
C SER A 63 9.32 -1.27 4.86
N ARG A 64 10.49 -1.73 5.29
CA ARG A 64 10.70 -3.11 5.80
C ARG A 64 10.35 -3.18 7.28
N PHE A 65 9.62 -4.22 7.70
CA PHE A 65 9.28 -4.39 9.10
C PHE A 65 9.57 -5.78 9.67
N VAL A 66 9.77 -6.80 8.85
CA VAL A 66 10.23 -8.12 9.33
C VAL A 66 10.88 -8.91 8.20
N GLY A 67 12.08 -9.45 8.43
CA GLY A 67 12.76 -10.29 7.45
C GLY A 67 12.83 -9.65 6.07
N SER A 68 12.27 -10.31 5.06
CA SER A 68 12.16 -9.78 3.70
C SER A 68 10.81 -9.11 3.42
N ILE A 69 9.98 -8.92 4.44
CA ILE A 69 8.63 -8.38 4.28
C ILE A 69 8.66 -6.86 4.36
N LEU A 70 8.12 -6.22 3.31
CA LEU A 70 8.05 -4.76 3.19
C LEU A 70 6.62 -4.33 2.86
N PHE A 71 6.28 -3.10 3.30
CA PHE A 71 5.27 -2.34 2.58
C PHE A 71 5.92 -1.82 1.29
N HIS A 72 5.25 -1.92 0.17
CA HIS A 72 5.72 -1.31 -1.08
C HIS A 72 4.57 -1.13 -2.05
N SER A 73 4.81 -0.35 -3.11
CA SER A 73 3.86 -0.22 -4.23
C SER A 73 3.63 -1.57 -4.90
N VAL A 74 2.61 -1.65 -5.75
CA VAL A 74 2.49 -2.77 -6.69
C VAL A 74 3.74 -2.84 -7.57
N CYS A 75 4.04 -4.00 -8.09
CA CYS A 75 5.29 -4.31 -8.78
C CYS A 75 5.42 -3.63 -10.15
N TYR A 76 6.66 -3.36 -10.51
CA TYR A 76 7.07 -2.78 -11.81
C TYR A 76 8.05 -3.72 -12.52
N HIS A 77 8.10 -3.64 -13.85
CA HIS A 77 9.08 -4.39 -14.65
C HIS A 77 10.50 -3.87 -14.46
N ARG A 78 10.65 -2.56 -14.23
CA ARG A 78 11.91 -1.84 -14.01
C ARG A 78 11.69 -0.78 -12.93
N PRO A 79 12.73 -0.21 -12.35
CA PRO A 79 12.56 0.93 -11.43
C PRO A 79 12.18 2.20 -12.21
N ASP A 80 11.05 2.16 -12.86
CA ASP A 80 10.50 3.19 -13.73
C ASP A 80 8.99 3.22 -13.54
N PRO A 81 8.41 4.37 -13.14
CA PRO A 81 6.96 4.49 -12.91
C PRO A 81 6.07 4.15 -14.10
N ALA A 82 6.64 4.15 -15.32
CA ALA A 82 5.91 3.82 -16.55
C ALA A 82 5.77 2.31 -16.81
N THR A 83 6.31 1.46 -15.94
CA THR A 83 6.41 0.01 -16.18
C THR A 83 5.62 -0.83 -15.19
N LEU A 84 4.49 -0.32 -14.71
CA LEU A 84 3.61 -1.01 -13.78
C LEU A 84 3.07 -2.32 -14.37
N PHE A 85 3.03 -3.36 -13.54
CA PHE A 85 2.28 -4.58 -13.83
C PHE A 85 0.79 -4.34 -13.57
N ASN A 86 0.04 -3.98 -14.61
CA ASN A 86 -1.39 -3.66 -14.48
C ASN A 86 -2.21 -4.84 -13.92
N GLU A 87 -1.88 -6.05 -14.32
CA GLU A 87 -2.57 -7.25 -13.83
C GLU A 87 -2.39 -7.43 -12.32
N GLU A 88 -1.17 -7.19 -11.82
CA GLU A 88 -0.90 -7.28 -10.38
C GLU A 88 -1.58 -6.13 -9.63
N PHE A 89 -1.64 -4.93 -10.21
CA PHE A 89 -2.37 -3.82 -9.63
C PHE A 89 -3.85 -4.15 -9.45
N ASN A 90 -4.43 -4.82 -10.43
CA ASN A 90 -5.85 -5.20 -10.40
C ASN A 90 -6.16 -6.31 -9.39
N LYS A 91 -5.14 -6.93 -8.80
CA LYS A 91 -5.30 -7.89 -7.71
C LYS A 91 -5.32 -7.26 -6.32
N LEU A 92 -5.06 -5.96 -6.19
CA LEU A 92 -5.14 -5.28 -4.89
C LEU A 92 -6.48 -5.56 -4.21
N GLY A 93 -6.41 -5.85 -2.93
CA GLY A 93 -7.58 -6.26 -2.14
C GLY A 93 -7.71 -7.76 -1.99
N THR A 94 -6.87 -8.55 -2.66
CA THR A 94 -6.81 -10.00 -2.55
C THR A 94 -5.42 -10.45 -2.09
N THR A 95 -5.32 -11.65 -1.57
CA THR A 95 -4.05 -12.26 -1.17
C THR A 95 -3.30 -12.69 -2.43
N ALA A 96 -2.30 -11.91 -2.84
CA ALA A 96 -1.66 -12.05 -4.15
C ALA A 96 -0.14 -11.94 -4.12
N SER A 97 0.48 -11.61 -2.98
CA SER A 97 1.93 -11.50 -2.86
C SER A 97 2.54 -12.80 -2.30
N HIS A 98 3.87 -12.86 -2.28
CA HIS A 98 4.58 -13.93 -1.56
C HIS A 98 4.64 -13.68 -0.05
N GLY A 99 4.54 -12.44 0.38
CA GLY A 99 4.61 -12.08 1.79
C GLY A 99 4.58 -10.57 2.02
N CYS A 100 5.11 -9.80 1.09
CA CYS A 100 5.11 -8.33 1.18
C CYS A 100 3.69 -7.76 1.14
N ILE A 101 3.55 -6.55 1.62
CA ILE A 101 2.28 -5.83 1.66
C ILE A 101 2.25 -4.85 0.49
N ARG A 102 1.52 -5.23 -0.56
CA ARG A 102 1.38 -4.39 -1.76
C ARG A 102 0.32 -3.34 -1.52
N LEU A 103 0.62 -2.11 -1.92
CA LEU A 103 -0.24 -0.94 -1.77
C LEU A 103 -0.25 -0.14 -3.08
N THR A 104 -1.16 0.81 -3.20
CA THR A 104 -1.01 1.85 -4.23
C THR A 104 0.22 2.69 -3.94
N VAL A 105 0.74 3.39 -4.95
CA VAL A 105 1.87 4.31 -4.76
C VAL A 105 1.54 5.35 -3.69
N GLN A 106 0.34 5.93 -3.74
CA GLN A 106 -0.09 6.95 -2.78
C GLN A 106 0.01 6.43 -1.34
N ASP A 107 -0.47 5.23 -1.08
CA ASP A 107 -0.51 4.65 0.26
C ASP A 107 0.88 4.19 0.72
N ALA A 108 1.64 3.56 -0.17
CA ALA A 108 3.02 3.16 0.11
C ALA A 108 3.90 4.37 0.42
N LYS A 109 3.75 5.46 -0.37
CA LYS A 109 4.46 6.70 -0.14
C LYS A 109 4.05 7.35 1.17
N TRP A 110 2.77 7.32 1.52
CA TRP A 110 2.30 7.88 2.77
C TRP A 110 3.01 7.23 3.97
N ILE A 111 3.09 5.90 3.99
CA ILE A 111 3.82 5.16 5.04
C ILE A 111 5.30 5.53 5.02
N TYR A 112 5.90 5.56 3.83
CA TYR A 112 7.31 5.90 3.63
C TYR A 112 7.65 7.28 4.20
N ASP A 113 6.78 8.27 3.97
CA ASP A 113 7.02 9.66 4.36
C ASP A 113 6.65 9.94 5.83
N HIS A 114 5.63 9.26 6.39
CA HIS A 114 5.05 9.61 7.68
C HIS A 114 5.34 8.63 8.81
N CYS A 115 5.75 7.41 8.49
CA CYS A 115 6.02 6.37 9.48
C CYS A 115 7.52 6.11 9.56
N PRO A 116 8.24 6.77 10.48
CA PRO A 116 9.70 6.63 10.58
C PRO A 116 10.11 5.26 11.09
N MET A 117 11.43 5.02 11.10
CA MET A 117 12.02 3.86 11.76
C MET A 117 11.50 3.74 13.19
N GLY A 118 11.16 2.53 13.61
CA GLY A 118 10.59 2.27 14.94
C GLY A 118 9.07 2.29 14.98
N THR A 119 8.38 2.71 13.92
CA THR A 119 6.91 2.66 13.85
C THR A 119 6.44 1.23 14.02
N GLN A 120 5.52 1.01 14.96
CA GLN A 120 4.98 -0.31 15.25
C GLN A 120 4.04 -0.79 14.14
N VAL A 121 4.23 -2.05 13.74
CA VAL A 121 3.39 -2.73 12.75
C VAL A 121 2.87 -4.02 13.38
N ILE A 122 1.56 -4.15 13.47
CA ILE A 122 0.90 -5.35 14.00
C ILE A 122 0.18 -6.04 12.87
N VAL A 123 0.49 -7.32 12.65
CA VAL A 123 -0.21 -8.17 11.68
C VAL A 123 -1.11 -9.12 12.45
N TYR A 124 -2.39 -9.12 12.11
CA TYR A 124 -3.40 -9.93 12.78
C TYR A 124 -4.41 -10.48 11.76
N GLU A 125 -5.31 -11.34 12.23
CA GLU A 125 -6.37 -11.92 11.43
C GLU A 125 -7.73 -11.67 12.09
N SER A 126 -8.67 -11.12 11.33
CA SER A 126 -10.04 -10.90 11.78
C SER A 126 -10.99 -10.92 10.60
N LYS A 127 -12.20 -11.41 10.84
CA LYS A 127 -13.29 -11.40 9.85
C LYS A 127 -13.82 -9.99 9.59
N LYS A 128 -13.60 -9.06 10.51
CA LYS A 128 -13.95 -7.63 10.35
C LYS A 128 -12.71 -6.89 9.85
N PRO A 129 -12.81 -6.11 8.76
CA PRO A 129 -11.64 -5.49 8.14
C PRO A 129 -10.88 -4.55 9.06
N GLY A 130 -11.60 -3.75 9.84
CA GLY A 130 -11.06 -2.76 10.76
C GLY A 130 -12.07 -1.67 11.04
N PRO A 131 -11.77 -0.74 11.96
CA PRO A 131 -12.76 0.27 12.40
C PRO A 131 -13.19 1.23 11.30
N LEU A 132 -12.37 1.46 10.29
CA LEU A 132 -12.70 2.32 9.15
C LEU A 132 -13.20 1.55 7.93
N GLY A 133 -13.30 0.22 8.03
CA GLY A 133 -13.69 -0.63 6.91
C GLY A 133 -12.56 -0.89 5.93
N LYS A 134 -12.88 -1.58 4.85
CA LYS A 134 -11.97 -1.85 3.74
C LYS A 134 -12.32 -0.91 2.59
N PRO A 135 -11.38 -0.03 2.17
CA PRO A 135 -11.62 0.85 1.03
C PRO A 135 -11.83 0.08 -0.27
N ASP A 136 -12.51 0.70 -1.22
CA ASP A 136 -12.73 0.13 -2.54
C ASP A 136 -11.42 -0.02 -3.30
N THR A 137 -11.34 -1.04 -4.14
CA THR A 137 -10.19 -1.26 -5.01
C THR A 137 -10.32 -0.43 -6.29
N ILE A 138 -9.17 -0.12 -6.89
CA ILE A 138 -9.09 0.50 -8.21
C ILE A 138 -8.75 -0.58 -9.23
N LYS A 139 -9.39 -0.55 -10.39
CA LYS A 139 -9.04 -1.38 -11.54
C LYS A 139 -8.56 -0.48 -12.67
N VAL A 140 -7.46 -0.86 -13.31
CA VAL A 140 -6.85 -0.10 -14.39
C VAL A 140 -6.96 -0.85 -15.72
N PRO A 141 -7.08 -0.14 -16.85
CA PRO A 141 -7.10 -0.77 -18.16
C PRO A 141 -5.70 -1.24 -18.56
N LYS A 142 -5.65 -2.16 -19.51
CA LYS A 142 -4.39 -2.54 -20.17
C LYS A 142 -3.87 -1.35 -20.99
N GLY A 143 -2.56 -1.29 -21.19
CA GLY A 143 -1.92 -0.33 -22.07
C GLY A 143 -1.43 0.95 -21.42
N ILE A 144 -1.80 1.23 -20.16
CA ILE A 144 -1.23 2.34 -19.39
C ILE A 144 -0.48 1.75 -18.21
N GLY A 145 0.83 1.75 -18.28
CA GLY A 145 1.71 1.15 -17.28
C GLY A 145 2.04 2.05 -16.11
N TYR A 146 1.06 2.83 -15.63
CA TYR A 146 1.22 3.72 -14.48
C TYR A 146 0.21 3.40 -13.39
N ASP A 147 0.64 3.57 -12.13
CA ASP A 147 -0.29 3.59 -11.00
C ASP A 147 -1.09 4.90 -11.05
N PRO A 148 -2.44 4.84 -11.08
CA PRO A 148 -3.25 6.05 -11.18
C PRO A 148 -3.14 6.97 -9.98
N THR A 149 -2.65 6.49 -8.85
CA THR A 149 -2.44 7.29 -7.64
C THR A 149 -1.05 7.95 -7.61
N ASP A 150 -0.17 7.63 -8.55
CA ASP A 150 1.18 8.19 -8.62
C ASP A 150 1.17 9.58 -9.25
N LYS A 151 0.70 10.57 -8.53
CA LYS A 151 0.65 11.96 -8.97
C LYS A 151 2.02 12.65 -8.96
N TRP A 152 3.04 12.01 -8.40
CA TRP A 152 4.40 12.54 -8.34
C TRP A 152 5.21 12.25 -9.59
N SER A 153 4.74 11.34 -10.43
CA SER A 153 5.36 11.01 -11.70
C SER A 153 4.84 11.97 -12.79
N ALA A 154 5.68 12.89 -13.23
CA ALA A 154 5.27 13.97 -14.14
C ALA A 154 4.68 13.50 -15.48
N ARG A 155 5.10 12.32 -15.94
CA ARG A 155 4.65 11.74 -17.21
C ARG A 155 3.43 10.85 -17.06
N ASN A 156 2.90 10.71 -15.85
CA ASN A 156 1.73 9.86 -15.61
C ASN A 156 0.51 10.45 -16.32
N PRO A 157 -0.08 9.75 -17.31
CA PRO A 157 -1.23 10.27 -18.06
C PRO A 157 -2.45 10.49 -17.18
N TYR A 158 -2.57 9.80 -16.05
CA TYR A 158 -3.66 10.02 -15.10
C TYR A 158 -3.64 11.41 -14.46
N ASN A 159 -2.51 12.10 -14.52
CA ASN A 159 -2.40 13.47 -14.00
C ASN A 159 -3.01 14.52 -14.95
N LYS A 160 -3.06 14.23 -16.26
CA LYS A 160 -3.52 15.18 -17.29
C LYS A 160 -4.90 14.82 -17.82
N LYS A 161 -5.08 13.57 -18.15
CA LYS A 161 -6.38 13.03 -18.57
C LYS A 161 -6.76 12.01 -17.53
N LYS A 162 -7.90 12.13 -16.91
CA LYS A 162 -8.37 11.13 -15.95
C LYS A 162 -8.94 9.94 -16.72
N PRO A 163 -8.12 8.93 -17.07
CA PRO A 163 -8.64 7.73 -17.72
C PRO A 163 -9.70 7.11 -16.83
N LYS A 164 -10.66 6.44 -17.45
CA LYS A 164 -11.70 5.78 -16.70
C LYS A 164 -11.10 4.67 -15.84
N ILE A 165 -11.23 4.79 -14.55
CA ILE A 165 -10.86 3.75 -13.59
C ILE A 165 -12.13 3.24 -12.91
N THR A 166 -12.21 1.91 -12.78
CA THR A 166 -13.35 1.27 -12.15
C THR A 166 -13.14 1.20 -10.63
N GLY A 167 -14.17 1.48 -9.85
CA GLY A 167 -14.12 1.42 -8.40
C GLY A 167 -13.34 2.55 -7.73
N ALA A 168 -13.07 3.63 -8.47
CA ALA A 168 -12.26 4.73 -7.96
C ALA A 168 -13.04 5.82 -7.24
N LYS A 169 -14.36 5.74 -7.24
CA LYS A 169 -15.23 6.74 -6.61
C LYS A 169 -14.82 6.88 -5.15
N ASP A 170 -14.61 8.07 -4.70
CA ASP A 170 -14.28 8.43 -3.32
C ASP A 170 -12.97 7.84 -2.78
N ARG A 171 -12.21 7.15 -3.61
CA ARG A 171 -10.99 6.52 -3.16
C ARG A 171 -9.96 7.52 -2.66
N THR A 172 -9.77 8.62 -3.36
CA THR A 172 -8.82 9.67 -2.99
C THR A 172 -9.12 10.21 -1.60
N ILE A 173 -10.39 10.41 -1.31
CA ILE A 173 -10.84 10.88 0.00
C ILE A 173 -10.54 9.84 1.07
N SER A 174 -10.78 8.57 0.77
CA SER A 174 -10.54 7.46 1.70
C SER A 174 -9.06 7.29 2.06
N TYR A 175 -8.15 7.72 1.20
CA TYR A 175 -6.72 7.52 1.38
C TYR A 175 -6.01 8.76 1.89
N GLY A 176 -6.75 9.71 2.40
CA GLY A 176 -6.16 10.76 3.19
C GLY A 176 -5.21 11.69 2.47
N ASP A 177 -5.63 12.17 1.34
CA ASP A 177 -4.97 13.30 0.71
C ASP A 177 -5.00 14.55 1.58
N THR A 178 -5.72 14.45 2.65
CA THR A 178 -5.92 15.47 3.67
C THR A 178 -4.90 15.41 4.79
N ALA A 179 -3.88 14.60 4.63
CA ALA A 179 -2.88 14.47 5.70
C ALA A 179 -2.08 15.74 5.90
#